data_2da254571408ff63f5706d0dcaadc32a
#
_entry.id   2da254571408ff63f5706d0dcaadc32a
#
_cell.length_a   1.000
_cell.length_b   1.000
_cell.length_c   1.000
_cell.angle_alpha   90.00
_cell.angle_beta   90.00
_cell.angle_gamma   90.00
#
_symmetry.space_group_name_H-M   'P 1'
#
loop_
_entity.id
_entity.type
_entity.pdbx_description
1 polymer ?
#
loop_
_entity_poly.entity_id
_entity_poly.type
_entity_poly.pdbx_seq_one_letter_code
_entity_poly.pdbx_strand_id
1 'polypeptide(L)'
;MFDVAVIGAGVVGALAARELSRYAVKTVLLEKADDVAMGASKANSAIVHAGFDCIPGTLMAKMNVKGNAMMETVASELSVPFKRNGSMVLAFGPEDEKTLAVLKERGEKNGVPGL
;
A
#
# COMPACT_ATOMS: atom_id res chain seq x y z
N MET A 1 28.76 4.99 14.44
CA MET A 1 28.07 5.98 13.57
C MET A 1 27.10 5.20 12.70
N PHE A 2 25.88 5.70 12.45
CA PHE A 2 24.94 5.13 11.51
C PHE A 2 25.10 5.82 10.15
N ASP A 3 24.84 5.07 9.07
CA ASP A 3 24.90 5.59 7.70
C ASP A 3 23.53 6.16 7.27
N VAL A 4 22.44 5.57 7.77
CA VAL A 4 21.05 5.97 7.45
C VAL A 4 20.23 6.04 8.74
N ALA A 5 19.45 7.10 8.89
CA ALA A 5 18.42 7.22 9.92
C ALA A 5 17.03 7.25 9.25
N VAL A 6 16.16 6.31 9.59
CA VAL A 6 14.76 6.29 9.21
C VAL A 6 13.95 6.87 10.37
N ILE A 7 13.19 7.91 10.11
CA ILE A 7 12.40 8.62 11.14
C ILE A 7 10.92 8.26 11.00
N GLY A 8 10.39 7.62 12.04
CA GLY A 8 9.03 7.11 12.11
C GLY A 8 8.93 5.61 11.80
N ALA A 9 8.43 4.83 12.75
CA ALA A 9 8.25 3.38 12.65
C ALA A 9 6.80 2.98 12.31
N GLY A 10 6.11 3.78 11.50
CA GLY A 10 4.91 3.36 10.80
C GLY A 10 5.24 2.40 9.65
N VAL A 11 4.22 1.89 8.95
CA VAL A 11 4.40 0.91 7.85
C VAL A 11 5.42 1.35 6.79
N VAL A 12 5.45 2.63 6.47
CA VAL A 12 6.39 3.18 5.45
C VAL A 12 7.82 3.10 5.95
N GLY A 13 8.10 3.60 7.16
CA GLY A 13 9.46 3.58 7.73
C GLY A 13 9.93 2.16 8.04
N ALA A 14 9.05 1.31 8.56
CA ALA A 14 9.37 -0.09 8.83
C ALA A 14 9.75 -0.86 7.55
N LEU A 15 8.97 -0.69 6.46
CA LEU A 15 9.30 -1.32 5.17
C LEU A 15 10.55 -0.73 4.53
N ALA A 16 10.80 0.59 4.68
CA ALA A 16 12.03 1.20 4.22
C ALA A 16 13.26 0.66 4.99
N ALA A 17 13.17 0.57 6.32
CA ALA A 17 14.23 -0.01 7.14
C ALA A 17 14.48 -1.49 6.81
N ARG A 18 13.38 -2.26 6.58
CA ARG A 18 13.48 -3.65 6.11
C ARG A 18 14.22 -3.74 4.77
N GLU A 19 13.90 -2.89 3.83
CA GLU A 19 14.61 -2.91 2.54
C GLU A 19 16.08 -2.52 2.70
N LEU A 20 16.38 -1.50 3.50
CA LEU A 20 17.75 -1.09 3.80
C LEU A 20 18.56 -2.19 4.50
N SER A 21 17.92 -3.06 5.30
CA SER A 21 18.61 -4.18 5.96
C SER A 21 19.18 -5.23 5.01
N ARG A 22 18.79 -5.20 3.73
CA ARG A 22 19.36 -6.07 2.68
C ARG A 22 20.70 -5.58 2.16
N TYR A 23 21.14 -4.40 2.58
CA TYR A 23 22.38 -3.77 2.14
C TYR A 23 23.38 -3.66 3.30
N ALA A 24 24.65 -3.54 2.98
CA ALA A 24 25.71 -3.37 3.97
C ALA A 24 25.78 -1.92 4.50
N VAL A 25 24.65 -1.42 5.02
CA VAL A 25 24.51 -0.07 5.61
C VAL A 25 24.06 -0.17 7.06
N LYS A 26 24.61 0.65 7.93
CA LYS A 26 24.20 0.73 9.34
C LYS A 26 22.98 1.63 9.47
N THR A 27 21.81 1.03 9.56
CA THR A 27 20.53 1.75 9.66
C THR A 27 20.07 1.84 11.10
N VAL A 28 19.52 3.01 11.48
CA VAL A 28 18.76 3.19 12.74
C VAL A 28 17.34 3.60 12.38
N LEU A 29 16.35 3.00 13.03
CA LEU A 29 14.94 3.38 12.97
C LEU A 29 14.56 4.09 14.26
N LEU A 30 14.10 5.34 14.15
CA LEU A 30 13.72 6.18 15.28
C LEU A 30 12.20 6.38 15.28
N GLU A 31 11.59 6.16 16.44
CA GLU A 31 10.16 6.40 16.68
C GLU A 31 10.00 7.34 17.88
N LYS A 32 9.04 8.25 17.81
CA LYS A 32 8.75 9.19 18.90
C LYS A 32 7.83 8.61 19.99
N ALA A 33 7.01 7.61 19.58
CA ALA A 33 6.12 6.92 20.48
C ALA A 33 6.87 5.79 21.21
N ASP A 34 6.25 5.23 22.22
CA ASP A 34 6.75 4.11 23.04
C ASP A 34 6.69 2.75 22.32
N ASP A 35 5.98 2.69 21.18
CA ASP A 35 5.89 1.49 20.33
C ASP A 35 5.80 1.85 18.85
N VAL A 36 6.01 0.86 17.97
CA VAL A 36 5.89 1.01 16.52
C VAL A 36 4.43 1.08 16.08
N ALA A 37 4.20 1.63 14.89
CA ALA A 37 2.88 1.68 14.24
C ALA A 37 1.78 2.43 15.00
N MET A 38 2.08 3.24 16.01
CA MET A 38 1.09 3.91 16.88
C MET A 38 0.23 4.98 16.19
N GLY A 39 0.54 5.34 14.95
CA GLY A 39 -0.26 6.27 14.13
C GLY A 39 -1.24 5.59 13.18
N ALA A 40 -1.35 6.11 11.97
CA ALA A 40 -2.24 5.61 10.91
C ALA A 40 -2.03 4.13 10.56
N SER A 41 -0.84 3.59 10.78
CA SER A 41 -0.54 2.16 10.54
C SER A 41 -1.30 1.21 11.46
N LYS A 42 -1.72 1.65 12.65
CA LYS A 42 -2.57 0.90 13.58
C LYS A 42 -4.07 1.18 13.33
N ALA A 43 -4.40 2.40 12.91
CA ALA A 43 -5.75 2.89 12.78
C ALA A 43 -6.20 2.91 11.30
N ASN A 44 -6.37 1.73 10.70
CA ASN A 44 -6.84 1.57 9.33
C ASN A 44 -7.65 0.27 9.19
N SER A 45 -8.26 0.08 8.02
CA SER A 45 -9.10 -1.08 7.71
C SER A 45 -8.33 -2.31 7.20
N ALA A 46 -7.02 -2.26 7.15
CA ALA A 46 -6.12 -3.33 6.64
C ALA A 46 -6.47 -3.79 5.20
N ILE A 47 -6.93 -2.87 4.36
CA ILE A 47 -7.24 -3.14 2.96
C ILE A 47 -6.05 -2.73 2.10
N VAL A 48 -5.57 -3.65 1.27
CA VAL A 48 -4.58 -3.35 0.23
C VAL A 48 -5.32 -2.89 -1.01
N HIS A 49 -5.23 -1.58 -1.30
CA HIS A 49 -5.93 -0.97 -2.43
C HIS A 49 -5.41 -1.50 -3.77
N ALA A 50 -6.33 -1.68 -4.74
CA ALA A 50 -5.99 -2.14 -6.08
C ALA A 50 -5.45 -1.02 -6.99
N GLY A 51 -5.88 0.23 -6.76
CA GLY A 51 -5.44 1.40 -7.54
C GLY A 51 -6.41 1.85 -8.63
N PHE A 52 -7.63 1.30 -8.68
CA PHE A 52 -8.64 1.67 -9.68
C PHE A 52 -9.19 3.10 -9.47
N ASP A 53 -9.16 3.60 -8.25
CA ASP A 53 -9.61 4.94 -7.85
C ASP A 53 -8.58 6.04 -8.10
N CYS A 54 -7.32 5.67 -8.27
CA CYS A 54 -6.23 6.62 -8.49
C CYS A 54 -6.29 7.29 -9.86
N ILE A 55 -5.92 8.57 -9.91
CA ILE A 55 -5.84 9.31 -11.19
C ILE A 55 -4.71 8.70 -12.04
N PRO A 56 -5.01 8.28 -13.28
CA PRO A 56 -4.02 7.67 -14.18
C PRO A 56 -2.80 8.56 -14.43
N GLY A 57 -1.63 7.94 -14.54
CA GLY A 57 -0.36 8.64 -14.78
C GLY A 57 0.31 9.22 -13.53
N THR A 58 -0.37 9.27 -12.39
CA THR A 58 0.20 9.76 -11.13
C THR A 58 1.14 8.75 -10.49
N LEU A 59 2.06 9.24 -9.65
CA LEU A 59 2.92 8.39 -8.84
C LEU A 59 2.10 7.51 -7.89
N MET A 60 0.99 8.04 -7.36
CA MET A 60 0.06 7.30 -6.51
C MET A 60 -0.48 6.07 -7.23
N ALA A 61 -0.98 6.20 -8.46
CA ALA A 61 -1.48 5.08 -9.26
C ALA A 61 -0.40 4.01 -9.47
N LYS A 62 0.80 4.43 -9.90
CA LYS A 62 1.93 3.53 -10.12
C LYS A 62 2.33 2.75 -8.86
N MET A 63 2.45 3.46 -7.72
CA MET A 63 2.87 2.84 -6.46
C MET A 63 1.78 1.96 -5.86
N ASN A 64 0.50 2.31 -6.06
CA ASN A 64 -0.63 1.51 -5.59
C ASN A 64 -0.66 0.15 -6.29
N VAL A 65 -0.65 0.12 -7.61
CA VAL A 65 -0.65 -1.12 -8.40
C VAL A 65 0.60 -1.96 -8.12
N LYS A 66 1.78 -1.33 -8.10
CA LYS A 66 3.04 -2.02 -7.78
C LYS A 66 3.04 -2.60 -6.36
N GLY A 67 2.59 -1.81 -5.37
CA GLY A 67 2.51 -2.24 -3.97
C GLY A 67 1.54 -3.39 -3.78
N ASN A 68 0.37 -3.35 -4.46
CA ASN A 68 -0.59 -4.45 -4.44
C ASN A 68 0.02 -5.74 -4.98
N ALA A 69 0.73 -5.68 -6.10
CA ALA A 69 1.40 -6.85 -6.69
C ALA A 69 2.47 -7.46 -5.77
N MET A 70 3.18 -6.61 -5.00
CA MET A 70 4.25 -7.04 -4.08
C MET A 70 3.71 -7.58 -2.75
N MET A 71 2.48 -7.23 -2.36
CA MET A 71 2.00 -7.44 -0.99
C MET A 71 1.97 -8.91 -0.57
N GLU A 72 1.62 -9.81 -1.47
CA GLU A 72 1.56 -11.25 -1.16
C GLU A 72 2.94 -11.82 -0.77
N THR A 73 3.97 -11.44 -1.52
CA THR A 73 5.36 -11.82 -1.21
C THR A 73 5.81 -11.22 0.12
N VAL A 74 5.56 -9.92 0.32
CA VAL A 74 5.93 -9.22 1.55
C VAL A 74 5.21 -9.82 2.77
N ALA A 75 3.92 -10.09 2.65
CA ALA A 75 3.14 -10.69 3.72
C ALA A 75 3.64 -12.10 4.06
N SER A 76 3.95 -12.92 3.05
CA SER A 76 4.53 -14.25 3.24
C SER A 76 5.88 -14.20 3.95
N GLU A 77 6.78 -13.33 3.49
CA GLU A 77 8.11 -13.17 4.11
C GLU A 77 8.04 -12.68 5.58
N LEU A 78 7.01 -11.92 5.93
CA LEU A 78 6.79 -11.41 7.27
C LEU A 78 5.86 -12.29 8.12
N SER A 79 5.38 -13.43 7.59
CA SER A 79 4.41 -14.31 8.25
C SER A 79 3.12 -13.58 8.66
N VAL A 80 2.70 -12.60 7.86
CA VAL A 80 1.45 -11.85 8.06
C VAL A 80 0.33 -12.51 7.26
N PRO A 81 -0.83 -12.82 7.87
CA PRO A 81 -1.97 -13.34 7.14
C PRO A 81 -2.43 -12.37 6.04
N PHE A 82 -2.53 -12.88 4.82
CA PHE A 82 -2.99 -12.11 3.66
C PHE A 82 -3.91 -12.96 2.78
N LYS A 83 -5.01 -12.36 2.29
CA LYS A 83 -5.95 -13.01 1.39
C LYS A 83 -6.31 -12.10 0.22
N ARG A 84 -6.24 -12.62 -1.00
CA ARG A 84 -6.77 -11.99 -2.21
C ARG A 84 -8.23 -12.38 -2.41
N ASN A 85 -9.12 -11.83 -1.58
CA ASN A 85 -10.56 -12.10 -1.64
C ASN A 85 -11.32 -11.13 -2.55
N GLY A 86 -10.62 -10.18 -3.16
CA GLY A 86 -11.23 -9.15 -4.00
C GLY A 86 -12.01 -8.10 -3.22
N SER A 87 -12.58 -7.16 -3.95
CA SER A 87 -13.51 -6.13 -3.45
C SER A 87 -14.54 -5.81 -4.53
N MET A 88 -15.70 -5.34 -4.10
CA MET A 88 -16.75 -4.88 -5.01
C MET A 88 -17.07 -3.41 -4.74
N VAL A 89 -17.30 -2.66 -5.81
CA VAL A 89 -17.91 -1.34 -5.73
C VAL A 89 -19.32 -1.45 -6.28
N LEU A 90 -20.31 -1.05 -5.50
CA LEU A 90 -21.73 -1.20 -5.83
C LEU A 90 -22.32 0.14 -6.27
N ALA A 91 -23.16 0.11 -7.31
CA ALA A 91 -24.02 1.20 -7.71
C ALA A 91 -25.45 0.96 -7.23
N PHE A 92 -26.09 1.99 -6.70
CA PHE A 92 -27.47 1.97 -6.24
C PHE A 92 -28.38 2.85 -7.11
N GLY A 93 -27.85 3.48 -8.16
CA GLY A 93 -28.59 4.31 -9.07
C GLY A 93 -27.78 4.79 -10.28
N PRO A 94 -28.42 5.48 -11.23
CA PRO A 94 -27.80 5.87 -12.51
C PRO A 94 -26.54 6.75 -12.37
N GLU A 95 -26.46 7.58 -11.34
CA GLU A 95 -25.27 8.41 -11.09
C GLU A 95 -24.10 7.57 -10.59
N ASP A 96 -24.37 6.56 -9.77
CA ASP A 96 -23.35 5.63 -9.31
C ASP A 96 -22.82 4.76 -10.47
N GLU A 97 -23.69 4.38 -11.39
CA GLU A 97 -23.29 3.63 -12.61
C GLU A 97 -22.28 4.43 -13.44
N LYS A 98 -22.50 5.75 -13.60
CA LYS A 98 -21.53 6.63 -14.27
C LYS A 98 -20.18 6.63 -13.52
N THR A 99 -20.23 6.69 -12.19
CA THR A 99 -19.05 6.63 -11.36
C THR A 99 -18.30 5.31 -11.54
N LEU A 100 -19.01 4.17 -11.56
CA LEU A 100 -18.42 2.86 -11.82
C LEU A 100 -17.71 2.80 -13.18
N ALA A 101 -18.32 3.37 -14.23
CA ALA A 101 -17.71 3.43 -15.55
C ALA A 101 -16.37 4.21 -15.51
N VAL A 102 -16.34 5.34 -14.82
CA VAL A 102 -15.11 6.14 -14.63
C VAL A 102 -14.06 5.37 -13.85
N LEU A 103 -14.42 4.69 -12.76
CA LEU A 103 -13.50 3.90 -11.95
C LEU A 103 -12.93 2.72 -12.72
N LYS A 104 -13.76 2.04 -13.53
CA LYS A 104 -13.32 0.97 -14.40
C LYS A 104 -12.29 1.48 -15.42
N GLU A 105 -12.60 2.56 -16.14
CA GLU A 105 -11.67 3.16 -17.10
C GLU A 105 -10.33 3.57 -16.46
N ARG A 106 -10.38 4.16 -15.26
CA ARG A 106 -9.15 4.48 -14.50
C ARG A 106 -8.36 3.24 -14.15
N GLY A 107 -9.03 2.22 -13.64
CA GLY A 107 -8.39 0.96 -13.26
C GLY A 107 -7.71 0.27 -14.44
N GLU A 108 -8.38 0.23 -15.61
CA GLU A 108 -7.81 -0.28 -16.85
C GLU A 108 -6.55 0.51 -17.26
N LYS A 109 -6.61 1.85 -17.25
CA LYS A 109 -5.47 2.73 -17.53
C LYS A 109 -4.32 2.57 -16.53
N ASN A 110 -4.62 2.27 -15.29
CA ASN A 110 -3.63 2.03 -14.24
C ASN A 110 -3.04 0.62 -14.28
N GLY A 111 -3.60 -0.29 -15.08
CA GLY A 111 -3.17 -1.68 -15.18
C GLY A 111 -3.62 -2.55 -14.01
N VAL A 112 -4.77 -2.23 -13.41
CA VAL A 112 -5.37 -3.05 -12.33
C VAL A 112 -5.94 -4.32 -12.95
N PRO A 113 -5.53 -5.52 -12.50
CA PRO A 113 -6.04 -6.77 -13.04
C PRO A 113 -7.43 -7.12 -12.49
N GLY A 114 -8.24 -7.78 -13.32
CA GLY A 114 -9.50 -8.41 -12.87
C GLY A 114 -10.67 -7.44 -12.66
N LEU A 115 -10.70 -6.34 -13.41
CA LEU A 115 -11.81 -5.37 -13.42
C LEU A 115 -12.97 -5.84 -14.30
#